data_437f74a62541e6320b01028dc4564b7a
#
_entry.id   437f74a62541e6320b01028dc4564b7a
#
_cell.length_a   1.000
_cell.length_b   1.000
_cell.length_c   1.000
_cell.angle_alpha   90.00
_cell.angle_beta   90.00
_cell.angle_gamma   90.00
#
_symmetry.space_group_name_H-M   'P 1'
#
loop_
_entity.id
_entity.type
_entity.pdbx_description
1 polymer ?
#
loop_
_entity_poly.entity_id
_entity_poly.type
_entity_poly.pdbx_seq_one_letter_code
_entity_poly.pdbx_strand_id
1 'polypeptide(L)'
;RTASESKPRVTRSADVVDASDAKVETGTDVTSKVTVEDESKIEAPKGNNVQPHEGQRVVLKYKLKFQDGLKTGDYFDFTLSNNVNTHGVSTTRKVPDIKNGSLVMAKGQVLDNGRIRYTFIDYIKDKVNVTANLEINLFIDPKTVQSNGQQTITSKLNGKETSGTMQITYKDGVKNHYTNVNGSIETFDKEKNKFTHVAYIKPINGNNSDSVTVTGMLTQGSNENGTQPNVKIYEYVGTENGLPQSVYANTVDSTQLKDVTNQMSDKLKVQNNGSYSLNFDKLDKTYVIHYTGDYLNGTSEVNFRTQLTGYPENHYKTYYYYNHGYTLTWDNGLVLYSNKANGDGKYGPIVDSNNFEFSEDSGNGSISGQYDEKQIIETEENQDNTPLDID
;
A
#
# COMPACT_ATOMS: atom_id res chain seq x y z
N ARG A 1 9.07 -9.95 1.17
CA ARG A 1 9.81 -10.32 1.48
C ARG A 1 9.82 -10.54 1.87
N THR A 2 9.71 -10.47 1.52
CA THR A 2 10.49 -10.87 1.88
C THR A 2 10.48 -11.13 2.31
N ALA A 3 10.12 -10.32 2.41
CA ALA A 3 10.87 -10.60 2.85
C ALA A 3 10.82 -10.88 3.07
N SER A 4 10.51 -10.63 2.82
CA SER A 4 11.23 -11.00 3.13
C SER A 4 11.09 -11.34 3.30
N GLU A 5 10.84 -10.86 3.00
CA GLU A 5 11.52 -11.21 3.29
C GLU A 5 11.67 -11.36 3.71
N SER A 6 11.18 -11.14 3.67
CA SER A 6 12.09 -11.45 4.15
C SER A 6 12.23 -11.68 4.56
N LYS A 7 12.01 -11.16 4.66
CA LYS A 7 12.99 -11.41 5.11
C LYS A 7 13.07 -11.31 5.59
N PRO A 8 12.77 -10.75 5.53
CA PRO A 8 13.61 -10.72 5.95
C PRO A 8 13.67 -10.82 6.30
N ARG A 9 13.51 -10.53 6.11
CA ARG A 9 14.51 -10.66 6.44
C ARG A 9 14.56 -10.42 6.85
N VAL A 10 14.02 -9.76 6.46
CA VAL A 10 14.91 -9.65 6.81
C VAL A 10 14.92 -9.72 6.97
N THR A 11 14.80 -9.41 6.72
CA THR A 11 15.66 -9.53 6.91
C THR A 11 15.65 -9.59 7.03
N ARG A 12 15.56 -9.18 7.02
CA ARG A 12 16.46 -9.30 7.18
C ARG A 12 16.34 -9.15 7.35
N SER A 13 15.86 -8.76 6.96
CA SER A 13 16.57 -8.76 7.04
C SER A 13 16.53 -8.72 6.89
N ALA A 14 16.26 -8.30 6.82
CA ALA A 14 16.91 -8.21 6.72
C ALA A 14 16.82 -7.98 6.44
N ASP A 15 16.91 -7.53 6.54
CA ASP A 15 17.36 -7.29 6.22
C ASP A 15 17.44 -6.90 5.98
N VAL A 16 17.27 -7.00 5.73
CA VAL A 16 18.05 -6.22 5.25
C VAL A 16 18.84 -5.13 5.78
N VAL A 17 19.59 -5.25 6.41
CA VAL A 17 20.50 -4.26 6.97
C VAL A 17 21.48 -3.85 5.90
N ASP A 18 21.49 -2.58 5.55
CA ASP A 18 22.53 -2.14 4.65
C ASP A 18 23.89 -2.09 5.40
N ALA A 19 24.96 -2.03 4.65
CA ALA A 19 26.30 -2.11 5.23
C ALA A 19 26.60 -0.95 6.19
N SER A 20 26.00 0.22 5.97
CA SER A 20 26.23 1.36 6.87
C SER A 20 25.54 1.15 8.20
N ASP A 21 24.36 0.52 8.19
CA ASP A 21 23.64 0.26 9.43
C ASP A 21 24.32 -0.82 10.24
N ALA A 22 24.91 -1.79 9.58
CA ALA A 22 25.65 -2.86 10.25
C ALA A 22 26.87 -2.35 11.03
N LYS A 23 27.35 -1.16 10.71
CA LYS A 23 28.52 -0.57 11.41
C LYS A 23 28.14 0.22 12.65
N VAL A 24 26.87 0.46 12.86
CA VAL A 24 26.42 1.14 14.05
C VAL A 24 26.30 0.10 15.14
N GLU A 25 27.11 0.25 16.16
CA GLU A 25 27.03 -0.66 17.29
C GLU A 25 25.70 -0.52 17.95
N THR A 26 25.11 -1.65 18.26
CA THR A 26 23.84 -1.66 18.97
C THR A 26 24.08 -1.22 20.40
N GLY A 27 23.52 -0.10 20.73
CA GLY A 27 23.61 0.43 22.07
C GLY A 27 22.49 -0.04 22.96
N THR A 28 22.02 0.83 23.79
CA THR A 28 20.99 0.54 24.78
C THR A 28 19.62 0.94 24.25
N ASP A 29 18.61 0.15 24.60
CA ASP A 29 17.23 0.52 24.38
C ASP A 29 16.88 1.69 25.31
N VAL A 30 16.67 2.84 24.75
CA VAL A 30 16.34 4.06 25.49
C VAL A 30 14.87 4.45 25.33
N THR A 31 14.04 3.51 24.92
CA THR A 31 12.59 3.77 24.76
C THR A 31 11.99 4.35 26.04
N SER A 32 12.43 3.90 27.22
CA SER A 32 11.97 4.42 28.50
C SER A 32 12.34 5.89 28.77
N LYS A 33 13.26 6.45 27.97
CA LYS A 33 13.66 7.84 28.07
C LYS A 33 12.88 8.76 27.17
N VAL A 34 11.93 8.24 26.42
CA VAL A 34 11.15 9.00 25.46
C VAL A 34 9.86 9.48 26.11
N THR A 35 9.60 10.77 26.00
CA THR A 35 8.33 11.35 26.36
C THR A 35 7.55 11.64 25.10
N VAL A 36 6.36 11.08 25.00
CA VAL A 36 5.42 11.36 23.92
C VAL A 36 4.59 12.56 24.34
N GLU A 37 4.72 13.66 23.61
CA GLU A 37 4.00 14.88 23.93
C GLU A 37 2.51 14.74 23.62
N ASP A 38 1.68 15.51 24.32
CA ASP A 38 0.23 15.38 24.21
C ASP A 38 -0.31 15.78 22.83
N GLU A 39 0.45 16.56 22.07
CA GLU A 39 0.06 16.92 20.70
C GLU A 39 0.17 15.77 19.72
N SER A 40 0.84 14.68 20.12
CA SER A 40 0.96 13.49 19.27
C SER A 40 -0.42 12.90 18.99
N LYS A 41 -0.63 12.50 17.76
CA LYS A 41 -1.95 12.03 17.32
C LYS A 41 -1.89 11.15 16.11
N ILE A 42 -2.97 10.44 15.88
CA ILE A 42 -3.22 9.72 14.63
C ILE A 42 -4.50 10.32 14.05
N GLU A 43 -4.40 10.83 12.83
CA GLU A 43 -5.53 11.50 12.20
C GLU A 43 -5.64 11.15 10.73
N ALA A 44 -6.83 11.29 10.18
CA ALA A 44 -7.09 11.17 8.77
C ALA A 44 -7.19 12.57 8.16
N PRO A 45 -6.36 12.92 7.17
CA PRO A 45 -6.36 14.28 6.61
C PRO A 45 -7.67 14.69 5.94
N LYS A 46 -8.45 13.71 5.49
CA LYS A 46 -9.73 13.97 4.84
C LYS A 46 -10.92 13.80 5.79
N GLY A 47 -10.69 13.81 7.10
CA GLY A 47 -11.71 13.62 8.11
C GLY A 47 -11.76 12.17 8.60
N ASN A 48 -12.80 11.84 9.36
CA ASN A 48 -12.86 10.54 10.02
C ASN A 48 -13.26 9.37 9.11
N ASN A 49 -13.50 9.61 7.83
CA ASN A 49 -13.80 8.57 6.87
C ASN A 49 -12.60 8.40 5.95
N VAL A 50 -12.07 7.19 5.88
CA VAL A 50 -10.91 6.86 5.05
C VAL A 50 -11.35 5.91 3.96
N GLN A 51 -11.05 6.26 2.72
CA GLN A 51 -11.33 5.44 1.55
C GLN A 51 -10.00 4.97 0.95
N PRO A 52 -9.53 3.77 1.35
CA PRO A 52 -8.23 3.28 0.88
C PRO A 52 -8.15 3.15 -0.64
N HIS A 53 -9.27 2.79 -1.26
CA HIS A 53 -9.33 2.64 -2.72
C HIS A 53 -9.31 3.98 -3.46
N GLU A 54 -9.35 5.09 -2.75
CA GLU A 54 -9.09 6.41 -3.30
C GLU A 54 -7.69 6.90 -2.94
N GLY A 55 -6.85 6.03 -2.43
CA GLY A 55 -5.51 6.36 -2.03
C GLY A 55 -5.41 7.11 -0.71
N GLN A 56 -6.49 7.17 0.06
CA GLN A 56 -6.47 7.89 1.33
C GLN A 56 -5.75 7.07 2.41
N ARG A 57 -5.14 7.76 3.32
CA ARG A 57 -4.34 7.19 4.40
C ARG A 57 -4.64 7.90 5.71
N VAL A 58 -3.99 7.40 6.75
CA VAL A 58 -3.97 8.02 8.06
C VAL A 58 -2.56 8.53 8.31
N VAL A 59 -2.38 9.46 9.20
CA VAL A 59 -1.06 10.00 9.51
C VAL A 59 -0.81 9.90 11.00
N LEU A 60 0.33 9.31 11.35
CA LEU A 60 0.85 9.30 12.72
C LEU A 60 1.74 10.53 12.89
N LYS A 61 1.40 11.38 13.84
CA LYS A 61 2.20 12.55 14.18
C LYS A 61 2.71 12.39 15.60
N TYR A 62 4.01 12.14 15.71
CA TYR A 62 4.66 12.10 17.01
C TYR A 62 5.45 13.36 17.26
N LYS A 63 5.31 13.90 18.46
CA LYS A 63 6.17 14.93 18.98
C LYS A 63 6.83 14.38 20.23
N LEU A 64 8.14 14.23 20.17
CA LEU A 64 8.90 13.47 21.15
C LEU A 64 9.95 14.35 21.84
N LYS A 65 10.17 14.07 23.12
CA LYS A 65 11.30 14.60 23.89
C LYS A 65 12.07 13.45 24.46
N PHE A 66 13.37 13.62 24.59
CA PHE A 66 14.27 12.60 25.11
C PHE A 66 15.00 13.12 26.34
N GLN A 67 15.17 12.25 27.33
CA GLN A 67 16.02 12.54 28.45
C GLN A 67 17.46 12.65 27.98
N ASP A 68 18.24 13.46 28.68
CA ASP A 68 19.66 13.65 28.38
C ASP A 68 20.45 12.37 28.61
N GLY A 69 21.65 12.33 28.07
CA GLY A 69 22.54 11.19 28.23
C GLY A 69 22.46 10.15 27.13
N LEU A 70 21.88 10.51 25.99
CA LEU A 70 21.84 9.63 24.83
C LEU A 70 23.21 9.44 24.22
N LYS A 71 23.48 8.24 23.75
CA LYS A 71 24.76 7.87 23.15
C LYS A 71 24.55 7.31 21.75
N THR A 72 25.58 7.39 20.94
CA THR A 72 25.57 6.75 19.63
C THR A 72 25.27 5.26 19.78
N GLY A 73 24.33 4.79 18.98
CA GLY A 73 23.88 3.40 19.02
C GLY A 73 22.66 3.17 19.88
N ASP A 74 22.31 4.11 20.74
CA ASP A 74 21.06 4.01 21.51
C ASP A 74 19.87 4.05 20.58
N TYR A 75 18.83 3.34 20.92
CA TYR A 75 17.65 3.24 20.05
C TYR A 75 16.34 3.29 20.83
N PHE A 76 15.30 3.66 20.14
CA PHE A 76 13.94 3.56 20.68
C PHE A 76 13.01 2.94 19.65
N ASP A 77 12.01 2.25 20.14
CA ASP A 77 11.04 1.53 19.32
C ASP A 77 9.63 2.03 19.59
N PHE A 78 8.82 1.95 18.56
CA PHE A 78 7.38 2.03 18.74
C PHE A 78 6.67 1.02 17.85
N THR A 79 5.44 0.71 18.19
CA THR A 79 4.66 -0.31 17.50
C THR A 79 3.40 0.30 16.91
N LEU A 80 2.87 -0.35 15.90
CA LEU A 80 1.62 0.02 15.25
C LEU A 80 0.62 -1.12 15.40
N SER A 81 -0.66 -0.77 15.47
CA SER A 81 -1.72 -1.79 15.40
C SER A 81 -1.71 -2.47 14.02
N ASN A 82 -2.17 -3.71 13.96
CA ASN A 82 -2.08 -4.53 12.76
C ASN A 82 -3.02 -4.14 11.63
N ASN A 83 -3.92 -3.19 11.87
CA ASN A 83 -4.85 -2.69 10.85
C ASN A 83 -4.23 -1.67 9.90
N VAL A 84 -2.97 -1.30 10.14
CA VAL A 84 -2.22 -0.39 9.27
C VAL A 84 -0.80 -0.90 9.05
N ASN A 85 -0.17 -0.37 8.01
CA ASN A 85 1.25 -0.57 7.73
C ASN A 85 1.84 0.72 7.19
N THR A 86 3.16 0.77 7.07
CA THR A 86 3.89 1.96 6.60
C THR A 86 4.18 1.94 5.11
N HIS A 87 3.87 0.84 4.43
CA HIS A 87 4.31 0.67 3.04
C HIS A 87 3.19 0.70 2.00
N GLY A 88 1.94 0.53 2.41
CA GLY A 88 0.84 0.46 1.45
C GLY A 88 1.06 -0.66 0.44
N VAL A 89 1.00 -0.31 -0.83
CA VAL A 89 1.24 -1.26 -1.92
C VAL A 89 2.73 -1.42 -2.24
N SER A 90 3.60 -0.58 -1.68
CA SER A 90 5.03 -0.68 -1.94
C SER A 90 5.63 -1.94 -1.35
N THR A 91 6.56 -2.55 -2.06
CA THR A 91 7.37 -3.65 -1.53
C THR A 91 8.52 -3.15 -0.67
N THR A 92 8.77 -1.85 -0.66
CA THR A 92 9.83 -1.25 0.13
C THR A 92 9.38 -1.02 1.57
N ARG A 93 10.21 -1.43 2.52
CA ARG A 93 9.94 -1.29 3.95
C ARG A 93 10.90 -0.26 4.53
N LYS A 94 10.50 1.01 4.51
CA LYS A 94 11.33 2.11 4.98
C LYS A 94 10.54 3.09 5.80
N VAL A 95 11.23 3.76 6.71
CA VAL A 95 10.78 4.98 7.37
C VAL A 95 11.90 5.99 7.24
N PRO A 96 11.61 7.29 7.24
CA PRO A 96 12.64 8.31 7.04
C PRO A 96 13.56 8.40 8.24
N ASP A 97 14.84 8.68 8.01
CA ASP A 97 15.76 9.01 9.07
C ASP A 97 15.36 10.34 9.72
N ILE A 98 15.60 10.48 11.00
CA ILE A 98 15.39 11.76 11.69
C ILE A 98 16.61 12.64 11.42
N LYS A 99 16.35 13.81 10.84
CA LYS A 99 17.43 14.73 10.44
C LYS A 99 17.22 16.10 11.03
N ASN A 100 18.32 16.79 11.23
CA ASN A 100 18.34 18.22 11.42
C ASN A 100 19.06 18.82 10.22
N GLY A 101 18.28 19.41 9.30
CA GLY A 101 18.82 19.83 8.01
C GLY A 101 19.36 18.63 7.25
N SER A 102 20.64 18.67 6.89
CA SER A 102 21.30 17.57 6.20
C SER A 102 21.91 16.54 7.14
N LEU A 103 21.94 16.83 8.45
CA LEU A 103 22.57 15.95 9.41
C LEU A 103 21.60 14.90 9.91
N VAL A 104 22.00 13.64 9.80
CA VAL A 104 21.19 12.53 10.31
C VAL A 104 21.40 12.42 11.82
N MET A 105 20.32 12.50 12.57
CA MET A 105 20.31 12.33 14.02
C MET A 105 20.08 10.88 14.40
N ALA A 106 19.15 10.23 13.74
CA ALA A 106 18.81 8.84 13.99
C ALA A 106 18.37 8.16 12.71
N LYS A 107 18.79 6.91 12.56
CA LYS A 107 18.39 6.09 11.41
C LYS A 107 17.15 5.29 11.72
N GLY A 108 16.19 5.35 10.82
CA GLY A 108 14.95 4.62 10.95
C GLY A 108 14.98 3.29 10.21
N GLN A 109 14.35 2.29 10.80
CA GLN A 109 14.16 1.00 10.15
C GLN A 109 12.85 0.38 10.59
N VAL A 110 12.28 -0.39 9.70
CA VAL A 110 11.08 -1.16 9.98
C VAL A 110 11.51 -2.57 10.35
N LEU A 111 11.15 -2.97 11.55
CA LEU A 111 11.40 -4.31 12.04
C LEU A 111 10.18 -5.19 11.80
N ASP A 112 10.26 -6.44 12.18
CA ASP A 112 9.16 -7.36 12.05
C ASP A 112 7.95 -6.94 12.88
N ASN A 113 6.78 -7.36 12.45
CA ASN A 113 5.51 -7.15 13.18
C ASN A 113 5.11 -5.68 13.37
N GLY A 114 5.47 -4.83 12.41
CA GLY A 114 5.08 -3.41 12.45
C GLY A 114 5.81 -2.60 13.50
N ARG A 115 6.91 -3.11 14.05
CA ARG A 115 7.72 -2.34 14.99
C ARG A 115 8.71 -1.47 14.23
N ILE A 116 8.82 -0.23 14.65
CA ILE A 116 9.71 0.74 14.04
C ILE A 116 10.77 1.10 15.05
N ARG A 117 12.01 1.14 14.59
CA ARG A 117 13.17 1.47 15.41
C ARG A 117 13.93 2.65 14.85
N TYR A 118 14.29 3.58 15.73
CA TYR A 118 15.21 4.66 15.41
C TYR A 118 16.47 4.50 16.26
N THR A 119 17.62 4.48 15.59
CA THR A 119 18.93 4.34 16.23
C THR A 119 19.72 5.64 16.09
N PHE A 120 20.12 6.21 17.21
CA PHE A 120 20.89 7.45 17.22
C PHE A 120 22.29 7.22 16.69
N ILE A 121 22.77 8.17 15.92
CA ILE A 121 24.14 8.16 15.41
C ILE A 121 24.92 9.33 15.99
N ASP A 122 26.09 9.62 15.46
CA ASP A 122 27.07 10.53 16.09
C ASP A 122 26.56 11.94 16.35
N TYR A 123 25.48 12.39 15.65
CA TYR A 123 24.87 13.68 15.95
C TYR A 123 24.52 13.83 17.43
N ILE A 124 24.16 12.72 18.08
CA ILE A 124 23.62 12.75 19.45
C ILE A 124 24.72 13.03 20.51
N LYS A 125 25.97 12.96 20.12
CA LYS A 125 27.06 13.19 21.06
C LYS A 125 26.98 14.60 21.63
N ASP A 126 27.06 14.68 22.94
CA ASP A 126 27.07 15.95 23.67
C ASP A 126 25.81 16.81 23.45
N LYS A 127 24.71 16.21 23.05
CA LYS A 127 23.44 16.91 22.89
C LYS A 127 22.57 16.76 24.11
N VAL A 128 21.87 17.82 24.44
CA VAL A 128 20.84 17.87 25.48
C VAL A 128 19.58 18.44 24.90
N ASN A 129 18.48 18.28 25.60
CA ASN A 129 17.17 18.76 25.17
C ASN A 129 16.81 18.27 23.77
N VAL A 130 17.05 17.00 23.54
CA VAL A 130 16.81 16.39 22.24
C VAL A 130 15.33 16.20 22.01
N THR A 131 14.87 16.61 20.85
CA THR A 131 13.48 16.47 20.43
C THR A 131 13.41 15.86 19.04
N ALA A 132 12.28 15.30 18.70
CA ALA A 132 12.02 14.81 17.36
C ALA A 132 10.55 14.95 17.01
N ASN A 133 10.26 15.19 15.74
CA ASN A 133 8.93 15.18 15.19
C ASN A 133 8.89 14.16 14.06
N LEU A 134 7.89 13.30 14.10
CA LEU A 134 7.66 12.31 13.07
C LEU A 134 6.27 12.54 12.47
N GLU A 135 6.20 12.47 11.15
CA GLU A 135 4.94 12.50 10.45
C GLU A 135 4.97 11.36 9.45
N ILE A 136 4.34 10.26 9.80
CA ILE A 136 4.43 8.99 9.07
C ILE A 136 3.08 8.62 8.55
N ASN A 137 3.01 8.38 7.25
CA ASN A 137 1.80 7.90 6.61
C ASN A 137 1.57 6.43 6.97
N LEU A 138 0.35 6.14 7.36
CA LEU A 138 -0.10 4.79 7.69
C LEU A 138 -1.20 4.40 6.73
N PHE A 139 -1.05 3.24 6.12
CA PHE A 139 -2.00 2.73 5.14
C PHE A 139 -2.84 1.62 5.75
N ILE A 140 -4.13 1.67 5.50
CA ILE A 140 -5.03 0.61 5.95
C ILE A 140 -4.61 -0.71 5.29
N ASP A 141 -4.45 -1.74 6.09
CA ASP A 141 -3.99 -3.04 5.61
C ASP A 141 -5.19 -3.85 5.09
N PRO A 142 -5.24 -4.15 3.80
CA PRO A 142 -6.39 -4.86 3.23
C PRO A 142 -6.49 -6.32 3.66
N LYS A 143 -5.43 -6.88 4.23
CA LYS A 143 -5.46 -8.25 4.73
C LYS A 143 -6.19 -8.35 6.06
N THR A 144 -6.05 -7.33 6.90
CA THR A 144 -6.64 -7.34 8.24
C THR A 144 -7.94 -6.56 8.29
N VAL A 145 -8.07 -5.51 7.50
CA VAL A 145 -9.29 -4.72 7.40
C VAL A 145 -9.97 -5.08 6.08
N GLN A 146 -10.73 -6.16 6.11
CA GLN A 146 -11.33 -6.70 4.89
C GLN A 146 -12.70 -6.15 4.57
N SER A 147 -13.34 -5.51 5.51
CA SER A 147 -14.71 -5.00 5.36
C SER A 147 -14.81 -3.56 5.82
N ASN A 148 -15.80 -2.86 5.31
CA ASN A 148 -16.16 -1.53 5.79
C ASN A 148 -16.47 -1.57 7.27
N GLY A 149 -16.12 -0.54 7.99
CA GLY A 149 -16.38 -0.44 9.42
C GLY A 149 -15.45 0.53 10.11
N GLN A 150 -15.68 0.70 11.41
CA GLN A 150 -14.82 1.53 12.23
C GLN A 150 -13.58 0.76 12.63
N GLN A 151 -12.45 1.45 12.59
CA GLN A 151 -11.18 0.93 13.04
C GLN A 151 -10.52 1.90 14.00
N THR A 152 -10.01 1.39 15.09
CA THR A 152 -9.16 2.16 15.99
C THR A 152 -7.71 1.82 15.67
N ILE A 153 -6.97 2.83 15.27
CA ILE A 153 -5.57 2.70 14.88
C ILE A 153 -4.73 3.20 16.03
N THR A 154 -3.75 2.42 16.45
CA THR A 154 -2.95 2.75 17.61
C THR A 154 -1.46 2.66 17.33
N SER A 155 -0.70 3.45 18.05
CA SER A 155 0.75 3.33 18.14
C SER A 155 1.14 3.39 19.61
N LYS A 156 2.06 2.53 20.01
CA LYS A 156 2.55 2.51 21.39
C LYS A 156 4.02 2.85 21.46
N LEU A 157 4.34 3.81 22.30
CA LEU A 157 5.70 4.22 22.57
C LEU A 157 5.86 4.49 24.05
N ASN A 158 6.79 3.80 24.69
CA ASN A 158 7.05 3.92 26.12
C ASN A 158 5.79 3.84 26.98
N GLY A 159 4.98 2.83 26.71
CA GLY A 159 3.74 2.59 27.48
C GLY A 159 2.61 3.56 27.19
N LYS A 160 2.83 4.58 26.39
CA LYS A 160 1.77 5.52 26.00
C LYS A 160 1.17 5.11 24.65
N GLU A 161 -0.14 5.02 24.62
CA GLU A 161 -0.88 4.71 23.42
C GLU A 161 -1.42 5.99 22.79
N THR A 162 -1.09 6.17 21.53
CA THR A 162 -1.66 7.23 20.70
C THR A 162 -2.65 6.55 19.76
N SER A 163 -3.86 7.05 19.65
CA SER A 163 -4.90 6.38 18.87
C SER A 163 -5.77 7.36 18.10
N GLY A 164 -6.39 6.85 17.06
CA GLY A 164 -7.44 7.53 16.31
C GLY A 164 -8.44 6.53 15.80
N THR A 165 -9.71 6.90 15.76
CA THR A 165 -10.78 6.03 15.26
C THR A 165 -11.34 6.61 13.96
N MET A 166 -11.41 5.79 12.94
CA MET A 166 -11.87 6.18 11.62
C MET A 166 -12.86 5.17 11.07
N GLN A 167 -13.75 5.63 10.22
CA GLN A 167 -14.61 4.79 9.42
C GLN A 167 -13.86 4.43 8.13
N ILE A 168 -13.68 3.16 7.88
CA ILE A 168 -13.05 2.67 6.66
C ILE A 168 -14.14 2.30 5.66
N THR A 169 -14.03 2.82 4.46
CA THR A 169 -14.99 2.57 3.40
C THR A 169 -14.26 2.19 2.11
N TYR A 170 -14.57 1.01 1.60
CA TYR A 170 -14.05 0.54 0.32
C TYR A 170 -15.06 0.76 -0.79
N LYS A 171 -14.57 0.92 -2.01
CA LYS A 171 -15.43 1.03 -3.18
C LYS A 171 -15.90 -0.34 -3.62
N ASP A 172 -17.13 -0.39 -4.10
CA ASP A 172 -17.74 -1.64 -4.54
C ASP A 172 -17.33 -2.06 -5.96
N GLY A 173 -16.62 -1.22 -6.67
CA GLY A 173 -16.32 -1.44 -8.06
C GLY A 173 -17.36 -0.84 -8.98
N VAL A 174 -17.30 -1.21 -10.25
CA VAL A 174 -18.28 -0.81 -11.24
C VAL A 174 -19.26 -1.96 -11.47
N LYS A 175 -20.53 -1.67 -11.60
CA LYS A 175 -21.53 -2.70 -11.79
C LYS A 175 -22.70 -2.20 -12.62
N ASN A 176 -23.34 -3.14 -13.28
CA ASN A 176 -24.64 -2.93 -13.90
C ASN A 176 -25.63 -3.93 -13.29
N HIS A 177 -26.68 -4.26 -13.99
CA HIS A 177 -27.68 -5.20 -13.49
C HIS A 177 -27.16 -6.67 -13.50
N TYR A 178 -26.11 -6.96 -14.26
CA TYR A 178 -25.66 -8.33 -14.49
C TYR A 178 -24.34 -8.68 -13.82
N THR A 179 -23.42 -7.78 -13.81
CA THR A 179 -22.03 -8.06 -13.43
C THR A 179 -21.44 -6.93 -12.60
N ASN A 180 -20.52 -7.30 -11.74
CA ASN A 180 -19.70 -6.35 -10.98
C ASN A 180 -18.22 -6.64 -11.27
N VAL A 181 -17.48 -5.59 -11.56
CA VAL A 181 -16.03 -5.64 -11.73
C VAL A 181 -15.38 -4.75 -10.68
N ASN A 182 -14.44 -5.28 -9.95
CA ASN A 182 -13.64 -4.51 -8.99
C ASN A 182 -12.18 -4.91 -9.15
N GLY A 183 -11.28 -4.10 -8.67
CA GLY A 183 -9.86 -4.40 -8.77
C GLY A 183 -9.03 -3.49 -7.88
N SER A 184 -7.82 -3.94 -7.60
CA SER A 184 -6.87 -3.19 -6.79
C SER A 184 -5.46 -3.54 -7.19
N ILE A 185 -4.58 -2.55 -7.21
CA ILE A 185 -3.14 -2.82 -7.27
C ILE A 185 -2.74 -3.34 -5.90
N GLU A 186 -2.14 -4.53 -5.88
CA GLU A 186 -1.80 -5.20 -4.63
C GLU A 186 -0.39 -4.85 -4.17
N THR A 187 0.58 -4.93 -5.08
CA THR A 187 1.96 -4.59 -4.79
C THR A 187 2.58 -3.78 -5.93
N PHE A 188 3.52 -2.94 -5.56
CA PHE A 188 4.26 -2.12 -6.51
C PHE A 188 5.74 -2.17 -6.15
N ASP A 189 6.54 -2.80 -7.03
CA ASP A 189 7.96 -3.04 -6.81
C ASP A 189 8.79 -2.12 -7.70
N LYS A 190 9.34 -1.09 -7.10
CA LYS A 190 10.08 -0.09 -7.83
C LYS A 190 11.48 -0.55 -8.23
N GLU A 191 12.05 -1.49 -7.51
CA GLU A 191 13.36 -2.02 -7.86
C GLU A 191 13.31 -2.89 -9.10
N LYS A 192 12.25 -3.68 -9.24
CA LYS A 192 12.08 -4.60 -10.36
C LYS A 192 11.19 -4.06 -11.48
N ASN A 193 10.61 -2.87 -11.29
CA ASN A 193 9.62 -2.29 -12.21
C ASN A 193 8.47 -3.26 -12.49
N LYS A 194 7.95 -3.85 -11.42
CA LYS A 194 6.84 -4.80 -11.49
C LYS A 194 5.75 -4.43 -10.52
N PHE A 195 4.55 -4.87 -10.82
CA PHE A 195 3.43 -4.69 -9.91
C PHE A 195 2.47 -5.87 -10.02
N THR A 196 1.61 -6.01 -9.03
CA THR A 196 0.57 -7.02 -9.04
C THR A 196 -0.79 -6.36 -8.92
N HIS A 197 -1.78 -7.00 -9.52
CA HIS A 197 -3.15 -6.51 -9.53
C HIS A 197 -4.10 -7.67 -9.28
N VAL A 198 -5.16 -7.40 -8.55
CA VAL A 198 -6.22 -8.35 -8.28
C VAL A 198 -7.51 -7.79 -8.88
N ALA A 199 -8.18 -8.59 -9.70
CA ALA A 199 -9.49 -8.24 -10.24
C ALA A 199 -10.55 -9.23 -9.77
N TYR A 200 -11.70 -8.71 -9.40
CA TYR A 200 -12.87 -9.52 -9.07
C TYR A 200 -13.89 -9.39 -10.20
N ILE A 201 -14.33 -10.53 -10.71
CA ILE A 201 -15.32 -10.60 -11.77
C ILE A 201 -16.51 -11.38 -11.23
N LYS A 202 -17.63 -10.70 -11.00
CA LYS A 202 -18.74 -11.30 -10.27
C LYS A 202 -20.08 -11.14 -10.99
N PRO A 203 -20.75 -12.23 -11.34
CA PRO A 203 -22.17 -12.16 -11.66
C PRO A 203 -22.95 -11.69 -10.43
N ILE A 204 -23.95 -10.86 -10.64
CA ILE A 204 -24.79 -10.35 -9.55
C ILE A 204 -26.26 -10.52 -9.89
N ASN A 205 -27.10 -10.41 -8.86
CA ASN A 205 -28.55 -10.51 -8.99
C ASN A 205 -29.03 -11.83 -9.60
N GLY A 206 -28.22 -12.89 -9.49
CA GLY A 206 -28.57 -14.18 -10.11
C GLY A 206 -28.47 -14.18 -11.63
N ASN A 207 -27.90 -13.13 -12.23
CA ASN A 207 -27.78 -13.02 -13.67
C ASN A 207 -26.45 -13.57 -14.16
N ASN A 208 -26.51 -14.23 -15.30
CA ASN A 208 -25.30 -14.68 -15.98
C ASN A 208 -25.11 -13.85 -17.25
N SER A 209 -23.95 -13.93 -17.82
CA SER A 209 -23.63 -13.25 -19.08
C SER A 209 -22.96 -14.19 -20.06
N ASP A 210 -23.21 -13.94 -21.34
CA ASP A 210 -22.63 -14.74 -22.43
C ASP A 210 -21.54 -13.95 -23.15
N SER A 211 -20.61 -14.67 -23.75
CA SER A 211 -19.56 -14.10 -24.60
C SER A 211 -18.83 -12.94 -23.92
N VAL A 212 -18.36 -13.24 -22.72
CA VAL A 212 -17.68 -12.24 -21.90
C VAL A 212 -16.19 -12.20 -22.22
N THR A 213 -15.66 -11.01 -22.39
CA THR A 213 -14.23 -10.78 -22.51
C THR A 213 -13.78 -9.83 -21.43
N VAL A 214 -12.80 -10.26 -20.64
CA VAL A 214 -12.15 -9.41 -19.64
C VAL A 214 -10.76 -9.08 -20.15
N THR A 215 -10.42 -7.80 -20.17
CA THR A 215 -9.07 -7.36 -20.53
C THR A 215 -8.45 -6.59 -19.38
N GLY A 216 -7.15 -6.73 -19.23
CA GLY A 216 -6.37 -5.93 -18.29
C GLY A 216 -5.19 -5.31 -19.02
N MET A 217 -4.96 -4.02 -18.80
CA MET A 217 -3.86 -3.33 -19.44
C MET A 217 -3.52 -2.04 -18.73
N LEU A 218 -2.27 -1.63 -18.85
CA LEU A 218 -1.87 -0.30 -18.44
C LEU A 218 -2.26 0.70 -19.52
N THR A 219 -3.05 1.68 -19.15
CA THR A 219 -3.36 2.82 -20.04
C THR A 219 -2.33 3.93 -19.87
N GLN A 220 -1.63 3.93 -18.73
CA GLN A 220 -0.50 4.81 -18.46
C GLN A 220 0.61 3.97 -17.84
N GLY A 221 1.83 4.18 -18.29
CA GLY A 221 2.98 3.48 -17.76
C GLY A 221 3.27 2.13 -18.40
N SER A 222 2.69 1.86 -19.55
CA SER A 222 2.91 0.60 -20.26
C SER A 222 4.33 0.52 -20.79
N ASN A 223 4.95 -0.66 -20.66
CA ASN A 223 6.21 -0.96 -21.31
C ASN A 223 5.93 -1.80 -22.55
N GLU A 224 5.95 -1.14 -23.73
CA GLU A 224 5.62 -1.79 -25.00
C GLU A 224 6.63 -2.86 -25.40
N ASN A 225 7.84 -2.78 -24.86
CA ASN A 225 8.89 -3.75 -25.10
C ASN A 225 9.18 -4.59 -23.84
N GLY A 226 8.18 -4.79 -23.04
CA GLY A 226 8.29 -5.54 -21.80
C GLY A 226 8.18 -7.05 -22.01
N THR A 227 7.83 -7.71 -20.94
CA THR A 227 7.59 -9.16 -20.93
C THR A 227 6.11 -9.46 -20.85
N GLN A 228 5.74 -10.66 -21.19
CA GLN A 228 4.36 -11.12 -20.99
C GLN A 228 4.05 -11.13 -19.51
N PRO A 229 2.84 -10.74 -19.11
CA PRO A 229 2.46 -10.82 -17.71
C PRO A 229 2.22 -12.27 -17.29
N ASN A 230 2.30 -12.49 -15.99
CA ASN A 230 1.86 -13.75 -15.42
C ASN A 230 0.43 -13.53 -14.91
N VAL A 231 -0.50 -14.28 -15.47
CA VAL A 231 -1.92 -14.16 -15.11
C VAL A 231 -2.40 -15.50 -14.58
N LYS A 232 -2.95 -15.46 -13.36
CA LYS A 232 -3.55 -16.64 -12.75
C LYS A 232 -5.03 -16.38 -12.51
N ILE A 233 -5.82 -17.41 -12.75
CA ILE A 233 -7.28 -17.32 -12.69
C ILE A 233 -7.77 -18.26 -11.62
N TYR A 234 -8.57 -17.73 -10.71
CA TYR A 234 -9.14 -18.49 -9.60
C TYR A 234 -10.67 -18.41 -9.66
N GLU A 235 -11.31 -19.51 -9.38
CA GLU A 235 -12.74 -19.54 -9.15
C GLU A 235 -12.99 -19.37 -7.66
N TYR A 236 -13.89 -18.48 -7.29
CA TYR A 236 -14.28 -18.34 -5.91
C TYR A 236 -15.20 -19.48 -5.51
N VAL A 237 -14.79 -20.26 -4.53
CA VAL A 237 -15.53 -21.42 -4.03
C VAL A 237 -15.88 -21.27 -2.54
N GLY A 238 -15.74 -20.07 -2.01
CA GLY A 238 -16.00 -19.81 -0.60
C GLY A 238 -17.47 -19.68 -0.24
N THR A 239 -17.68 -19.17 0.96
CA THR A 239 -19.02 -19.06 1.53
C THR A 239 -19.75 -17.81 1.05
N GLU A 240 -20.99 -17.65 1.51
CA GLU A 240 -21.84 -16.54 1.16
C GLU A 240 -21.32 -15.16 1.54
N ASN A 241 -20.41 -15.09 2.50
CA ASN A 241 -19.81 -13.82 2.89
C ASN A 241 -19.04 -13.17 1.76
N GLY A 242 -18.70 -13.96 0.76
CA GLY A 242 -18.10 -13.46 -0.44
C GLY A 242 -16.64 -13.04 -0.27
N LEU A 243 -16.15 -12.35 -1.29
CA LEU A 243 -14.79 -11.86 -1.30
C LEU A 243 -14.66 -10.59 -0.44
N PRO A 244 -13.48 -10.34 0.12
CA PRO A 244 -13.24 -9.13 0.90
C PRO A 244 -13.55 -7.84 0.14
N GLN A 245 -14.18 -6.89 0.82
CA GLN A 245 -14.43 -5.56 0.24
C GLN A 245 -13.12 -4.82 -0.04
N SER A 246 -12.06 -5.17 0.67
CA SER A 246 -10.73 -4.59 0.46
C SER A 246 -10.06 -5.04 -0.84
N VAL A 247 -10.70 -5.92 -1.59
CA VAL A 247 -10.15 -6.53 -2.82
C VAL A 247 -8.83 -7.25 -2.54
N TYR A 248 -8.77 -7.91 -1.41
CA TYR A 248 -7.64 -8.76 -1.05
C TYR A 248 -7.94 -10.19 -1.48
N ALA A 249 -6.96 -10.86 -2.05
CA ALA A 249 -7.10 -12.25 -2.47
C ALA A 249 -6.00 -13.11 -1.84
N ASN A 250 -6.41 -14.01 -0.97
CA ASN A 250 -5.48 -15.00 -0.42
C ASN A 250 -5.44 -16.21 -1.34
N THR A 251 -4.54 -16.18 -2.31
CA THR A 251 -4.47 -17.20 -3.37
C THR A 251 -3.97 -18.56 -2.89
N VAL A 252 -3.44 -18.63 -1.68
CA VAL A 252 -3.01 -19.91 -1.09
C VAL A 252 -4.13 -20.60 -0.31
N ASP A 253 -5.24 -19.92 -0.07
CA ASP A 253 -6.37 -20.50 0.64
C ASP A 253 -7.30 -21.22 -0.34
N SER A 254 -7.09 -22.52 -0.49
CA SER A 254 -7.88 -23.34 -1.40
C SER A 254 -9.33 -23.53 -0.97
N THR A 255 -9.67 -23.17 0.26
CA THR A 255 -11.07 -23.21 0.71
C THR A 255 -11.88 -22.04 0.16
N GLN A 256 -11.22 -21.01 -0.34
CA GLN A 256 -11.85 -19.81 -0.91
C GLN A 256 -11.62 -19.71 -2.41
N LEU A 257 -10.42 -19.99 -2.86
CA LEU A 257 -10.01 -19.78 -4.25
C LEU A 257 -9.45 -21.08 -4.84
N LYS A 258 -10.05 -21.52 -5.95
CA LYS A 258 -9.58 -22.68 -6.69
C LYS A 258 -8.86 -22.23 -7.93
N ASP A 259 -7.60 -22.60 -8.07
CA ASP A 259 -6.80 -22.28 -9.26
C ASP A 259 -7.36 -23.01 -10.47
N VAL A 260 -7.86 -22.27 -11.44
CA VAL A 260 -8.41 -22.81 -12.69
C VAL A 260 -7.60 -22.33 -13.90
N THR A 261 -6.40 -21.83 -13.68
CA THR A 261 -5.57 -21.27 -14.74
C THR A 261 -5.33 -22.26 -15.87
N ASN A 262 -5.01 -23.50 -15.54
CA ASN A 262 -4.74 -24.52 -16.58
C ASN A 262 -6.00 -24.84 -17.39
N GLN A 263 -7.14 -24.95 -16.73
CA GLN A 263 -8.41 -25.25 -17.41
C GLN A 263 -8.84 -24.13 -18.34
N MET A 264 -8.39 -22.90 -18.09
CA MET A 264 -8.75 -21.73 -18.87
C MET A 264 -7.62 -21.23 -19.76
N SER A 265 -6.55 -22.01 -19.91
CA SER A 265 -5.36 -21.57 -20.65
C SER A 265 -5.64 -21.26 -22.12
N ASP A 266 -6.58 -21.95 -22.74
CA ASP A 266 -6.98 -21.69 -24.12
C ASP A 266 -7.86 -20.44 -24.28
N LYS A 267 -8.37 -19.91 -23.18
CA LYS A 267 -9.19 -18.70 -23.16
C LYS A 267 -8.40 -17.44 -22.80
N LEU A 268 -7.15 -17.62 -22.36
CA LEU A 268 -6.30 -16.53 -21.92
C LEU A 268 -5.25 -16.22 -22.98
N LYS A 269 -5.11 -14.93 -23.31
CA LYS A 269 -4.05 -14.45 -24.19
C LYS A 269 -3.31 -13.32 -23.46
N VAL A 270 -1.99 -13.35 -23.56
CA VAL A 270 -1.13 -12.34 -22.95
C VAL A 270 -0.20 -11.74 -24.01
N GLN A 271 0.21 -10.49 -23.82
CA GLN A 271 1.07 -9.77 -24.76
C GLN A 271 2.28 -9.17 -24.05
N ASN A 272 3.31 -8.84 -24.82
CA ASN A 272 4.55 -8.29 -24.28
C ASN A 272 4.42 -6.87 -23.73
N ASN A 273 3.32 -6.19 -24.00
CA ASN A 273 3.03 -4.90 -23.41
C ASN A 273 2.37 -5.00 -22.04
N GLY A 274 2.28 -6.21 -21.51
CA GLY A 274 1.69 -6.47 -20.21
C GLY A 274 0.19 -6.66 -20.19
N SER A 275 -0.47 -6.63 -21.36
CA SER A 275 -1.92 -6.79 -21.40
C SER A 275 -2.34 -8.25 -21.42
N TYR A 276 -3.55 -8.51 -20.99
CA TYR A 276 -4.18 -9.83 -21.13
C TYR A 276 -5.61 -9.70 -21.62
N SER A 277 -6.10 -10.78 -22.18
CA SER A 277 -7.50 -10.94 -22.59
C SER A 277 -7.95 -12.33 -22.17
N LEU A 278 -9.07 -12.41 -21.47
CA LEU A 278 -9.65 -13.64 -20.97
C LEU A 278 -11.09 -13.75 -21.44
N ASN A 279 -11.40 -14.85 -22.13
CA ASN A 279 -12.74 -15.07 -22.66
C ASN A 279 -13.50 -16.09 -21.83
N PHE A 280 -14.78 -15.83 -21.64
CA PHE A 280 -15.72 -16.77 -21.06
C PHE A 280 -16.86 -16.94 -22.04
N ASP A 281 -17.19 -18.18 -22.38
CA ASP A 281 -18.40 -18.43 -23.17
C ASP A 281 -19.61 -18.04 -22.37
N LYS A 282 -19.56 -18.33 -21.07
CA LYS A 282 -20.60 -17.95 -20.13
C LYS A 282 -19.95 -17.57 -18.82
N LEU A 283 -20.31 -16.43 -18.31
CA LEU A 283 -19.88 -15.98 -16.99
C LEU A 283 -20.98 -16.28 -15.98
N ASP A 284 -20.84 -17.36 -15.24
CA ASP A 284 -21.84 -17.84 -14.27
C ASP A 284 -21.25 -18.08 -12.87
N LYS A 285 -19.98 -17.78 -12.67
CA LYS A 285 -19.28 -17.93 -11.40
C LYS A 285 -18.44 -16.69 -11.12
N THR A 286 -18.06 -16.53 -9.89
CA THR A 286 -17.15 -15.43 -9.50
C THR A 286 -15.71 -15.86 -9.68
N TYR A 287 -14.94 -15.01 -10.34
CA TYR A 287 -13.53 -15.27 -10.60
C TYR A 287 -12.66 -14.17 -10.02
N VAL A 288 -11.46 -14.56 -9.63
CA VAL A 288 -10.40 -13.64 -9.20
C VAL A 288 -9.24 -13.81 -10.16
N ILE A 289 -8.80 -12.71 -10.74
CA ILE A 289 -7.68 -12.72 -11.69
C ILE A 289 -6.50 -12.06 -10.99
N HIS A 290 -5.44 -12.82 -10.78
CA HIS A 290 -4.21 -12.33 -10.18
C HIS A 290 -3.19 -12.08 -11.27
N TYR A 291 -2.74 -10.84 -11.36
CA TYR A 291 -1.88 -10.36 -12.42
C TYR A 291 -0.54 -9.92 -11.85
N THR A 292 0.55 -10.28 -12.53
CA THR A 292 1.88 -9.74 -12.27
C THR A 292 2.47 -9.26 -13.59
N GLY A 293 2.85 -8.01 -13.68
CA GLY A 293 3.40 -7.47 -14.91
C GLY A 293 4.39 -6.34 -14.68
N ASP A 294 4.95 -5.88 -15.81
CA ASP A 294 5.93 -4.81 -15.81
C ASP A 294 5.25 -3.46 -15.97
N TYR A 295 5.94 -2.44 -15.55
CA TYR A 295 5.60 -1.07 -15.95
C TYR A 295 6.85 -0.37 -16.48
N LEU A 296 6.67 0.71 -17.23
CA LEU A 296 7.76 1.45 -17.85
C LEU A 296 8.59 2.16 -16.79
N ASN A 297 9.88 1.85 -16.75
CA ASN A 297 10.80 2.52 -15.84
C ASN A 297 10.82 4.02 -16.12
N GLY A 298 10.71 4.82 -15.10
CA GLY A 298 10.70 6.28 -15.23
C GLY A 298 9.35 6.89 -15.57
N THR A 299 8.30 6.06 -15.66
CA THR A 299 6.95 6.62 -15.86
C THR A 299 6.55 7.49 -14.68
N SER A 300 5.83 8.57 -14.96
CA SER A 300 5.31 9.45 -13.92
C SER A 300 3.93 9.03 -13.44
N GLU A 301 3.30 8.11 -14.14
CA GLU A 301 1.92 7.72 -13.86
C GLU A 301 1.70 6.26 -14.23
N VAL A 302 0.91 5.57 -13.43
CA VAL A 302 0.48 4.20 -13.70
C VAL A 302 -1.04 4.17 -13.57
N ASN A 303 -1.69 3.65 -14.60
CA ASN A 303 -3.12 3.36 -14.56
C ASN A 303 -3.37 2.00 -15.16
N PHE A 304 -3.94 1.09 -14.38
CA PHE A 304 -4.29 -0.25 -14.84
C PHE A 304 -5.79 -0.34 -15.02
N ARG A 305 -6.20 -0.67 -16.24
CA ARG A 305 -7.61 -0.76 -16.62
C ARG A 305 -8.05 -2.20 -16.74
N THR A 306 -9.09 -2.55 -16.00
CA THR A 306 -9.82 -3.82 -16.15
C THR A 306 -11.13 -3.49 -16.86
N GLN A 307 -11.35 -4.13 -17.99
CA GLN A 307 -12.57 -3.89 -18.77
C GLN A 307 -13.25 -5.21 -19.07
N LEU A 308 -14.54 -5.23 -18.88
CA LEU A 308 -15.36 -6.39 -19.19
C LEU A 308 -16.39 -6.00 -20.21
N THR A 309 -16.46 -6.76 -21.31
CA THR A 309 -17.54 -6.65 -22.27
C THR A 309 -18.30 -7.97 -22.29
N GLY A 310 -19.58 -7.92 -22.45
CA GLY A 310 -20.40 -9.12 -22.46
C GLY A 310 -21.83 -8.84 -22.88
N TYR A 311 -22.62 -9.87 -22.87
CA TYR A 311 -24.03 -9.80 -23.20
C TYR A 311 -24.83 -10.47 -22.08
N PRO A 312 -26.03 -9.96 -21.76
CA PRO A 312 -26.90 -10.69 -20.86
C PRO A 312 -27.16 -12.11 -21.38
N GLU A 313 -27.26 -13.06 -20.46
CA GLU A 313 -27.56 -14.43 -20.86
C GLU A 313 -28.81 -14.49 -21.73
N ASN A 314 -28.75 -15.23 -22.80
CA ASN A 314 -29.82 -15.42 -23.76
C ASN A 314 -30.22 -14.12 -24.49
N HIS A 315 -29.28 -13.23 -24.68
CA HIS A 315 -29.57 -11.95 -25.33
C HIS A 315 -30.18 -12.10 -26.72
N TYR A 316 -29.82 -13.10 -27.49
CA TYR A 316 -30.39 -13.33 -28.81
C TYR A 316 -31.80 -13.91 -28.75
N LYS A 317 -32.31 -14.26 -27.59
CA LYS A 317 -33.71 -14.68 -27.40
C LYS A 317 -34.61 -13.51 -27.09
N THR A 318 -34.05 -12.36 -26.88
CA THR A 318 -34.77 -11.15 -26.62
C THR A 318 -35.06 -10.51 -27.93
N TYR A 319 -36.18 -10.70 -28.38
CA TYR A 319 -36.70 -10.40 -29.67
C TYR A 319 -36.19 -9.09 -30.26
N TYR A 320 -36.91 -8.05 -30.32
CA TYR A 320 -36.49 -6.85 -30.97
C TYR A 320 -35.54 -6.00 -30.19
N TYR A 321 -35.41 -6.27 -28.95
CA TYR A 321 -34.58 -5.50 -28.18
C TYR A 321 -33.39 -6.28 -27.98
N TYR A 322 -32.58 -6.28 -28.91
CA TYR A 322 -31.48 -6.94 -28.70
C TYR A 322 -30.85 -6.44 -27.68
N ASN A 323 -30.54 -7.09 -26.86
CA ASN A 323 -29.64 -6.85 -25.91
C ASN A 323 -28.42 -6.52 -26.48
N HIS A 324 -28.14 -5.31 -26.40
CA HIS A 324 -26.86 -4.83 -26.68
C HIS A 324 -25.92 -5.42 -25.70
N GLY A 325 -24.70 -5.61 -26.10
CA GLY A 325 -23.63 -5.89 -25.20
C GLY A 325 -23.42 -4.73 -24.25
N TYR A 326 -22.75 -5.00 -23.14
CA TYR A 326 -22.42 -3.98 -22.16
C TYR A 326 -20.92 -3.96 -21.90
N THR A 327 -20.44 -2.85 -21.39
CA THR A 327 -19.03 -2.68 -21.05
C THR A 327 -18.93 -2.07 -19.66
N LEU A 328 -18.10 -2.69 -18.82
CA LEU A 328 -17.78 -2.16 -17.51
C LEU A 328 -16.28 -1.89 -17.47
N THR A 329 -15.89 -0.73 -17.01
CA THR A 329 -14.49 -0.33 -16.94
C THR A 329 -14.14 0.09 -15.53
N TRP A 330 -13.04 -0.46 -15.00
CA TRP A 330 -12.53 -0.12 -13.70
C TRP A 330 -11.05 0.22 -13.80
N ASP A 331 -10.67 1.38 -13.30
CA ASP A 331 -9.29 1.84 -13.35
C ASP A 331 -8.68 1.89 -11.97
N ASN A 332 -7.41 1.48 -11.87
CA ASN A 332 -6.62 1.61 -10.65
C ASN A 332 -5.35 2.41 -10.95
N GLY A 333 -5.11 3.41 -10.15
CA GLY A 333 -3.90 4.20 -10.20
C GLY A 333 -3.15 4.14 -8.86
N LEU A 334 -2.16 5.00 -8.72
CA LEU A 334 -1.36 5.10 -7.52
C LEU A 334 -1.34 6.53 -7.02
N VAL A 335 -1.39 6.70 -5.71
CA VAL A 335 -1.05 7.96 -5.05
C VAL A 335 0.20 7.74 -4.24
N LEU A 336 1.13 8.67 -4.35
CA LEU A 336 2.42 8.58 -3.72
C LEU A 336 2.50 9.60 -2.60
N TYR A 337 2.92 9.13 -1.43
CA TYR A 337 3.06 9.99 -0.26
C TYR A 337 4.48 9.97 0.25
N SER A 338 4.94 11.06 0.80
CA SER A 338 6.21 11.12 1.50
C SER A 338 6.00 11.32 3.00
N ASN A 339 6.95 10.86 3.77
CA ASN A 339 6.96 11.02 5.22
C ASN A 339 7.90 12.16 5.60
N LYS A 340 7.75 12.66 6.82
CA LYS A 340 8.63 13.67 7.38
C LYS A 340 9.15 13.22 8.73
N ALA A 341 10.42 13.48 8.98
CA ALA A 341 11.01 13.22 10.27
C ALA A 341 12.14 14.23 10.49
N ASN A 342 12.04 15.00 11.55
CA ASN A 342 13.07 15.95 11.89
C ASN A 342 13.32 15.95 13.39
N GLY A 343 14.45 16.45 13.77
CA GLY A 343 14.85 16.49 15.16
C GLY A 343 15.79 17.65 15.45
N ASP A 344 15.98 17.92 16.71
CA ASP A 344 16.84 18.96 17.20
C ASP A 344 17.49 18.53 18.50
N GLY A 345 18.60 19.15 18.81
CA GLY A 345 19.29 18.99 20.08
C GLY A 345 20.26 20.13 20.27
N LYS A 346 20.49 20.50 21.53
CA LYS A 346 21.40 21.58 21.87
C LYS A 346 22.69 20.98 22.39
N TYR A 347 23.79 21.68 22.17
CA TYR A 347 25.01 21.27 22.81
C TYR A 347 24.86 21.35 24.32
N GLY A 348 25.47 20.43 25.00
CA GLY A 348 25.48 20.37 26.46
C GLY A 348 26.05 21.60 27.09
N PRO A 349 25.99 21.71 28.43
CA PRO A 349 26.23 22.97 29.13
C PRO A 349 27.64 23.52 28.99
N ILE A 350 28.59 22.76 28.49
CA ILE A 350 29.95 23.19 28.32
C ILE A 350 30.20 23.86 26.97
N VAL A 351 29.28 23.69 26.05
CA VAL A 351 29.44 24.20 24.70
C VAL A 351 28.34 25.24 24.48
N ASP A 352 28.74 26.34 23.90
CA ASP A 352 27.77 27.35 23.59
C ASP A 352 26.71 26.84 22.69
N SER A 353 25.54 27.38 22.95
CA SER A 353 24.34 26.96 22.33
C SER A 353 24.27 27.21 20.84
N ASN A 354 24.74 26.31 20.08
CA ASN A 354 24.39 26.26 18.70
C ASN A 354 23.13 25.42 18.58
N ASN A 355 22.03 26.08 18.33
CA ASN A 355 20.80 25.38 18.08
C ASN A 355 20.74 25.03 16.62
N PHE A 356 20.34 23.81 16.35
CA PHE A 356 20.04 23.40 15.00
C PHE A 356 18.55 23.57 14.80
N GLU A 357 18.15 24.14 13.70
CA GLU A 357 16.75 24.32 13.41
C GLU A 357 16.19 23.15 12.67
N PHE A 358 14.90 22.89 12.87
CA PHE A 358 14.24 21.83 12.15
C PHE A 358 14.12 22.20 10.69
N SER A 359 14.29 21.21 9.84
CA SER A 359 14.01 21.34 8.43
C SER A 359 12.84 20.43 8.09
N GLU A 360 11.80 21.01 7.54
CA GLU A 360 10.65 20.22 7.13
C GLU A 360 10.94 19.31 5.96
N ASP A 361 11.99 19.60 5.22
CA ASP A 361 12.38 18.79 4.08
C ASP A 361 13.23 17.61 4.46
N SER A 362 13.70 17.56 5.70
CA SER A 362 14.59 16.50 6.08
C SER A 362 13.85 15.21 6.31
N GLY A 363 14.48 14.12 6.04
CA GLY A 363 13.90 12.82 6.26
C GLY A 363 12.81 12.44 5.33
N ASN A 364 12.80 13.01 4.14
CA ASN A 364 11.79 12.65 3.18
C ASN A 364 11.97 11.25 2.70
N GLY A 365 11.08 10.40 3.12
CA GLY A 365 10.98 9.06 2.64
C GLY A 365 9.67 8.90 1.91
N SER A 366 9.63 8.04 0.95
CA SER A 366 8.38 7.72 0.27
C SER A 366 7.93 6.35 0.66
N ILE A 367 6.66 6.24 1.01
CA ILE A 367 6.05 4.95 1.30
C ILE A 367 6.03 4.09 0.07
N SER A 368 5.81 4.68 -1.07
CA SER A 368 5.68 3.94 -2.31
C SER A 368 6.93 3.90 -3.12
N GLY A 369 8.05 3.70 -2.50
CA GLY A 369 9.28 3.42 -3.21
C GLY A 369 10.15 4.61 -3.47
N GLN A 370 10.06 5.63 -2.69
CA GLN A 370 11.10 6.64 -2.70
C GLN A 370 11.17 7.48 -3.92
N TYR A 371 10.14 8.12 -4.30
CA TYR A 371 10.24 8.90 -5.42
C TYR A 371 10.39 10.31 -5.19
N ASP A 372 10.79 10.96 -6.23
CA ASP A 372 10.76 12.39 -6.40
C ASP A 372 9.31 12.84 -6.18
N GLU A 373 9.10 13.79 -5.32
CA GLU A 373 7.78 14.31 -5.03
C GLU A 373 7.06 14.83 -6.26
N LYS A 374 7.79 15.20 -7.29
CA LYS A 374 7.19 15.62 -8.54
C LYS A 374 6.46 14.52 -9.27
N GLN A 375 6.69 13.27 -8.86
CA GLN A 375 5.99 12.14 -9.44
C GLN A 375 4.73 11.80 -8.66
N ILE A 376 4.45 12.53 -7.60
CA ILE A 376 3.26 12.30 -6.82
C ILE A 376 2.07 12.73 -7.65
N ILE A 377 1.13 11.83 -7.76
CA ILE A 377 -0.13 12.14 -8.37
C ILE A 377 -0.87 13.05 -7.44
N GLU A 378 -1.18 14.20 -7.97
CA GLU A 378 -1.65 15.18 -7.16
C GLU A 378 -2.88 14.96 -6.48
N THR A 379 -3.66 14.05 -6.85
CA THR A 379 -4.98 13.92 -6.29
C THR A 379 -5.39 12.51 -6.09
N GLU A 380 -6.14 12.31 -5.06
CA GLU A 380 -6.82 11.06 -4.82
C GLU A 380 -7.88 10.77 -5.86
N GLU A 381 -8.27 11.75 -6.65
CA GLU A 381 -9.20 11.52 -7.73
C GLU A 381 -8.67 10.61 -8.80
N ASN A 382 -7.37 10.49 -8.87
CA ASN A 382 -6.76 9.57 -9.82
C ASN A 382 -6.70 8.14 -9.30
N GLN A 383 -7.26 7.91 -8.12
CA GLN A 383 -7.23 6.61 -7.54
C GLN A 383 -8.43 5.88 -7.92
N ASP A 384 -8.31 4.67 -8.12
CA ASP A 384 -9.36 3.75 -8.31
C ASP A 384 -10.47 4.21 -9.13
N ASN A 385 -10.39 5.01 -9.85
CA ASN A 385 -11.15 5.54 -10.50
C ASN A 385 -12.35 5.29 -11.05
N THR A 386 -12.87 5.85 -11.57
CA THR A 386 -14.17 6.12 -11.99
C THR A 386 -14.73 5.15 -12.88
N PRO A 387 -15.61 4.42 -12.44
CA PRO A 387 -16.23 3.45 -13.24
C PRO A 387 -17.14 4.07 -14.25
N LEU A 388 -17.16 3.46 -15.40
CA LEU A 388 -18.09 3.79 -16.43
C LEU A 388 -18.97 2.59 -16.67
N ASP A 389 -20.23 2.79 -16.49
CA ASP A 389 -21.20 1.78 -16.86
C ASP A 389 -21.80 2.22 -18.17
N ILE A 390 -21.46 1.49 -19.19
CA ILE A 390 -21.97 1.78 -20.49
C ILE A 390 -22.85 0.64 -20.89
N ASP A 391 -24.06 0.80 -20.68
CA ASP A 391 -24.97 -0.28 -20.98
C ASP A 391 -25.61 -0.12 -22.35
#